data_c70bfc4e44ea8e1336f389180cbffb4a
#
_entry.id   c70bfc4e44ea8e1336f389180cbffb4a
#
_cell.length_a   1.000
_cell.length_b   1.000
_cell.length_c   1.000
_cell.angle_alpha   90.00
_cell.angle_beta   90.00
_cell.angle_gamma   90.00
#
_symmetry.space_group_name_H-M   'P 1'
#
loop_
_entity.id
_entity.type
_entity.pdbx_description
1 polymer ?
#
loop_
_entity_poly.entity_id
_entity_poly.type
_entity_poly.pdbx_seq_one_letter_code
_entity_poly.pdbx_strand_id
1 'polypeptide(L)'
;MNTLKGNQIHLRALEPEDLEFIYTLENNEDVWHVSNTSTPYSKFLIKQYLENAHQDIFEAKQLRLAICANKSNDAVGLIDLFDFDPNNRRAGIGILIASTENRNLGYGKEALKLLIDYSFKQLQLHQLYANIGTKNAESIKLFTKFDFKKVGVKKEWMFLDNFYQDEALFQLINPFQ
;
A
#
# COMPACT_ATOMS: atom_id res chain seq x y z
N MET A 1 9.99 -21.09 -0.50
CA MET A 1 9.75 -20.19 0.65
C MET A 1 8.62 -19.26 0.26
N ASN A 2 7.52 -19.24 1.00
CA ASN A 2 6.36 -18.41 0.63
C ASN A 2 6.53 -17.03 1.28
N THR A 3 7.16 -16.09 0.57
CA THR A 3 7.50 -14.74 1.07
C THR A 3 6.28 -13.86 1.32
N LEU A 4 5.10 -14.23 0.81
CA LEU A 4 3.85 -13.48 0.94
C LEU A 4 2.88 -14.09 1.97
N LYS A 5 3.31 -15.05 2.76
CA LYS A 5 2.49 -15.69 3.80
C LYS A 5 3.05 -15.43 5.20
N GLY A 6 2.25 -14.78 6.01
CA GLY A 6 2.54 -14.49 7.42
C GLY A 6 1.78 -15.38 8.39
N ASN A 7 1.84 -15.03 9.66
CA ASN A 7 1.16 -15.77 10.74
C ASN A 7 -0.35 -15.47 10.77
N GLN A 8 -0.73 -14.22 10.66
CA GLN A 8 -2.11 -13.76 10.78
C GLN A 8 -2.73 -13.46 9.42
N ILE A 9 -1.90 -13.05 8.44
CA ILE A 9 -2.35 -12.65 7.12
C ILE A 9 -1.46 -13.26 6.03
N HIS A 10 -1.96 -13.23 4.82
CA HIS A 10 -1.18 -13.44 3.61
C HIS A 10 -1.49 -12.36 2.58
N LEU A 11 -0.57 -12.16 1.67
CA LEU A 11 -0.73 -11.27 0.52
C LEU A 11 -0.96 -12.11 -0.73
N ARG A 12 -1.93 -11.72 -1.55
CA ARG A 12 -2.20 -12.37 -2.84
C ARG A 12 -2.54 -11.36 -3.92
N ALA A 13 -2.41 -11.78 -5.18
CA ALA A 13 -2.91 -11.00 -6.30
C ALA A 13 -4.42 -10.74 -6.16
N LEU A 14 -4.88 -9.68 -6.82
CA LEU A 14 -6.30 -9.39 -6.93
C LEU A 14 -6.99 -10.38 -7.87
N GLU A 15 -8.19 -10.77 -7.53
CA GLU A 15 -9.04 -11.68 -8.28
C GLU A 15 -10.35 -10.98 -8.68
N PRO A 16 -11.07 -11.46 -9.70
CA PRO A 16 -12.36 -10.88 -10.09
C PRO A 16 -13.39 -10.79 -8.96
N GLU A 17 -13.31 -11.71 -8.00
CA GLU A 17 -14.18 -11.80 -6.81
C GLU A 17 -13.95 -10.63 -5.82
N ASP A 18 -12.84 -9.93 -5.93
CA ASP A 18 -12.52 -8.76 -5.08
C ASP A 18 -13.30 -7.49 -5.48
N LEU A 19 -14.14 -7.55 -6.51
CA LEU A 19 -14.87 -6.38 -7.03
C LEU A 19 -15.63 -5.63 -5.93
N GLU A 20 -16.43 -6.33 -5.13
CA GLU A 20 -17.25 -5.71 -4.09
C GLU A 20 -16.39 -5.14 -2.96
N PHE A 21 -15.34 -5.83 -2.59
CA PHE A 21 -14.38 -5.36 -1.60
C PHE A 21 -13.71 -4.06 -2.06
N ILE A 22 -13.16 -4.03 -3.27
CA ILE A 22 -12.48 -2.86 -3.82
C ILE A 22 -13.48 -1.71 -4.02
N TYR A 23 -14.69 -2.00 -4.52
CA TYR A 23 -15.73 -1.00 -4.70
C TYR A 23 -16.08 -0.30 -3.38
N THR A 24 -16.27 -1.07 -2.32
CA THR A 24 -16.56 -0.54 -0.99
C THR A 24 -15.40 0.27 -0.42
N LEU A 25 -14.18 -0.22 -0.58
CA LEU A 25 -12.98 0.44 -0.06
C LEU A 25 -12.67 1.74 -0.80
N GLU A 26 -12.67 1.72 -2.13
CA GLU A 26 -12.32 2.89 -2.97
C GLU A 26 -13.39 4.00 -2.91
N ASN A 27 -14.63 3.67 -2.55
CA ASN A 27 -15.71 4.63 -2.37
C ASN A 27 -15.95 5.06 -0.91
N ASN A 28 -15.10 4.61 0.01
CA ASN A 28 -15.14 5.08 1.39
C ASN A 28 -14.43 6.43 1.51
N GLU A 29 -15.20 7.51 1.68
CA GLU A 29 -14.70 8.88 1.79
C GLU A 29 -13.72 9.07 2.95
N ASP A 30 -13.84 8.28 4.03
CA ASP A 30 -12.94 8.33 5.19
C ASP A 30 -11.48 8.00 4.83
N VAL A 31 -11.25 7.28 3.72
CA VAL A 31 -9.91 6.88 3.28
C VAL A 31 -9.43 7.62 2.03
N TRP A 32 -10.25 8.47 1.42
CA TRP A 32 -9.90 9.22 0.21
C TRP A 32 -8.66 10.09 0.37
N HIS A 33 -8.46 10.66 1.56
CA HIS A 33 -7.28 11.46 1.87
C HIS A 33 -5.97 10.64 1.85
N VAL A 34 -6.04 9.31 2.06
CA VAL A 34 -4.88 8.42 2.03
C VAL A 34 -4.67 7.85 0.62
N SER A 35 -5.76 7.53 -0.08
CA SER A 35 -5.73 6.95 -1.44
C SER A 35 -5.61 8.00 -2.55
N ASN A 36 -5.62 9.29 -2.21
CA ASN A 36 -5.64 10.40 -3.15
C ASN A 36 -6.82 10.34 -4.13
N THR A 37 -7.97 9.85 -3.66
CA THR A 37 -9.21 9.74 -4.42
C THR A 37 -10.02 11.02 -4.22
N SER A 38 -10.65 11.52 -5.28
CA SER A 38 -11.48 12.73 -5.26
C SER A 38 -12.88 12.53 -5.84
N THR A 39 -13.12 11.40 -6.49
CA THR A 39 -14.38 11.08 -7.15
C THR A 39 -14.71 9.59 -6.95
N PRO A 40 -16.01 9.25 -6.88
CA PRO A 40 -16.39 7.85 -6.73
C PRO A 40 -16.06 7.01 -7.97
N TYR A 41 -15.75 5.75 -7.74
CA TYR A 41 -15.52 4.76 -8.78
C TYR A 41 -16.78 3.95 -9.07
N SER A 42 -17.08 3.71 -10.33
CA SER A 42 -18.14 2.78 -10.73
C SER A 42 -17.63 1.33 -10.62
N LYS A 43 -18.54 0.38 -10.42
CA LYS A 43 -18.22 -1.05 -10.50
C LYS A 43 -17.67 -1.44 -11.87
N PHE A 44 -18.13 -0.77 -12.93
CA PHE A 44 -17.63 -1.00 -14.28
C PHE A 44 -16.14 -0.66 -14.39
N LEU A 45 -15.71 0.48 -13.87
CA LEU A 45 -14.30 0.89 -13.88
C LEU A 45 -13.43 -0.07 -13.06
N ILE A 46 -13.91 -0.48 -11.87
CA ILE A 46 -13.19 -1.44 -11.03
C ILE A 46 -13.09 -2.81 -11.71
N LYS A 47 -14.16 -3.24 -12.39
CA LYS A 47 -14.14 -4.49 -13.17
C LYS A 47 -13.08 -4.43 -14.27
N GLN A 48 -13.03 -3.34 -15.05
CA GLN A 48 -11.98 -3.15 -16.06
C GLN A 48 -10.57 -3.18 -15.45
N TYR A 49 -10.40 -2.56 -14.29
CA TYR A 49 -9.13 -2.59 -13.56
C TYR A 49 -8.74 -4.03 -13.18
N LEU A 50 -9.67 -4.81 -12.64
CA LEU A 50 -9.43 -6.22 -12.28
C LEU A 50 -9.15 -7.10 -13.50
N GLU A 51 -9.82 -6.88 -14.62
CA GLU A 51 -9.55 -7.57 -15.89
C GLU A 51 -8.12 -7.31 -16.41
N ASN A 52 -7.55 -6.14 -16.11
CA ASN A 52 -6.18 -5.76 -16.46
C ASN A 52 -5.15 -6.05 -15.34
N ALA A 53 -5.57 -6.60 -14.20
CA ALA A 53 -4.69 -6.89 -13.07
C ALA A 53 -3.70 -8.05 -13.33
N HIS A 54 -3.78 -8.69 -14.49
CA HIS A 54 -2.82 -9.69 -14.95
C HIS A 54 -1.50 -9.10 -15.47
N GLN A 55 -1.44 -7.79 -15.71
CA GLN A 55 -0.21 -7.13 -16.12
C GLN A 55 0.85 -7.25 -15.02
N ASP A 56 2.07 -7.58 -15.41
CA ASP A 56 3.15 -7.67 -14.46
C ASP A 56 3.64 -6.28 -14.00
N ILE A 57 4.47 -6.26 -12.96
CA ILE A 57 4.97 -5.03 -12.37
C ILE A 57 5.83 -4.20 -13.35
N PHE A 58 6.47 -4.82 -14.35
CA PHE A 58 7.29 -4.11 -15.34
C PHE A 58 6.43 -3.35 -16.35
N GLU A 59 5.27 -3.89 -16.70
CA GLU A 59 4.29 -3.23 -17.58
C GLU A 59 3.48 -2.19 -16.82
N ALA A 60 2.84 -2.61 -15.72
CA ALA A 60 1.95 -1.76 -14.94
C ALA A 60 2.66 -0.68 -14.13
N LYS A 61 3.97 -0.84 -13.86
CA LYS A 61 4.74 -0.03 -12.91
C LYS A 61 4.13 0.03 -11.51
N GLN A 62 3.27 -0.92 -11.23
CA GLN A 62 2.52 -1.07 -9.98
C GLN A 62 2.32 -2.56 -9.67
N LEU A 63 2.34 -2.89 -8.38
CA LEU A 63 1.90 -4.18 -7.87
C LEU A 63 0.92 -3.93 -6.73
N ARG A 64 -0.35 -4.30 -6.92
CA ARG A 64 -1.37 -4.21 -5.87
C ARG A 64 -1.74 -5.60 -5.39
N LEU A 65 -1.69 -5.80 -4.08
CA LEU A 65 -2.00 -7.07 -3.44
C LEU A 65 -3.13 -6.91 -2.42
N ALA A 66 -4.00 -7.90 -2.35
CA ALA A 66 -4.96 -8.02 -1.25
C ALA A 66 -4.24 -8.51 0.01
N ILE A 67 -4.55 -7.89 1.14
CA ILE A 67 -4.20 -8.38 2.47
C ILE A 67 -5.36 -9.26 2.94
N CYS A 68 -5.14 -10.55 3.13
CA CYS A 68 -6.18 -11.49 3.52
C CYS A 68 -5.91 -12.07 4.91
N ALA A 69 -6.93 -12.08 5.77
CA ALA A 69 -6.84 -12.71 7.08
C ALA A 69 -6.75 -14.25 6.94
N ASN A 70 -5.77 -14.89 7.56
CA ASN A 70 -5.56 -16.34 7.43
C ASN A 70 -6.72 -17.18 8.00
N LYS A 71 -7.47 -16.64 8.98
CA LYS A 71 -8.57 -17.35 9.64
C LYS A 71 -9.81 -17.47 8.77
N SER A 72 -10.18 -16.40 8.07
CA SER A 72 -11.41 -16.32 7.26
C SER A 72 -11.15 -16.32 5.76
N ASN A 73 -9.93 -16.06 5.35
CA ASN A 73 -9.52 -15.82 3.97
C ASN A 73 -10.13 -14.55 3.33
N ASP A 74 -10.77 -13.69 4.15
CA ASP A 74 -11.36 -12.45 3.67
C ASP A 74 -10.29 -11.39 3.43
N ALA A 75 -10.49 -10.58 2.40
CA ALA A 75 -9.69 -9.40 2.17
C ALA A 75 -9.99 -8.33 3.23
N VAL A 76 -8.95 -7.86 3.92
CA VAL A 76 -9.05 -6.87 5.01
C VAL A 76 -8.35 -5.56 4.68
N GLY A 77 -7.63 -5.50 3.56
CA GLY A 77 -6.90 -4.31 3.12
C GLY A 77 -6.23 -4.52 1.77
N LEU A 78 -5.55 -3.47 1.34
CA LEU A 78 -4.70 -3.46 0.15
C LEU A 78 -3.31 -2.96 0.52
N ILE A 79 -2.30 -3.46 -0.18
CA ILE A 79 -0.93 -2.99 -0.08
C ILE A 79 -0.31 -2.90 -1.48
N ASP A 80 0.40 -1.82 -1.74
CA ASP A 80 0.87 -1.48 -3.08
C ASP A 80 2.38 -1.24 -3.12
N LEU A 81 2.98 -1.64 -4.23
CA LEU A 81 4.15 -0.98 -4.78
C LEU A 81 3.69 -0.10 -5.95
N PHE A 82 4.14 1.14 -6.01
CA PHE A 82 3.81 2.09 -7.08
C PHE A 82 5.05 2.80 -7.59
N ASP A 83 4.96 3.43 -8.76
CA ASP A 83 6.09 4.09 -9.42
C ASP A 83 7.34 3.19 -9.46
N PHE A 84 7.13 1.93 -9.81
CA PHE A 84 8.21 0.95 -9.92
C PHE A 84 9.20 1.38 -11.01
N ASP A 85 10.43 1.63 -10.58
CA ASP A 85 11.54 2.03 -11.43
C ASP A 85 12.61 0.91 -11.44
N PRO A 86 12.58 0.02 -12.44
CA PRO A 86 13.54 -1.08 -12.52
C PRO A 86 14.98 -0.61 -12.76
N ASN A 87 15.18 0.53 -13.43
CA ASN A 87 16.51 1.05 -13.72
C ASN A 87 17.21 1.54 -12.46
N ASN A 88 16.47 2.22 -11.57
CA ASN A 88 16.99 2.69 -10.30
C ASN A 88 16.67 1.74 -9.14
N ARG A 89 16.01 0.61 -9.42
CA ARG A 89 15.69 -0.44 -8.45
C ARG A 89 14.96 0.10 -7.22
N ARG A 90 13.91 0.90 -7.43
CA ARG A 90 13.11 1.52 -6.37
C ARG A 90 11.62 1.46 -6.67
N ALA A 91 10.82 1.55 -5.60
CA ALA A 91 9.37 1.70 -5.71
C ALA A 91 8.84 2.48 -4.50
N GLY A 92 7.72 3.14 -4.67
CA GLY A 92 6.91 3.61 -3.56
C GLY A 92 6.13 2.45 -2.95
N ILE A 93 5.80 2.54 -1.67
CA ILE A 93 5.01 1.56 -0.95
C ILE A 93 3.87 2.26 -0.19
N GLY A 94 2.66 1.74 -0.32
CA GLY A 94 1.47 2.22 0.36
C GLY A 94 0.65 1.07 0.93
N ILE A 95 -0.10 1.34 1.99
CA ILE A 95 -0.95 0.35 2.67
C ILE A 95 -2.26 0.99 3.13
N LEU A 96 -3.34 0.25 3.00
CA LEU A 96 -4.66 0.64 3.46
C LEU A 96 -5.39 -0.55 4.10
N ILE A 97 -5.76 -0.43 5.36
CA ILE A 97 -6.63 -1.39 6.06
C ILE A 97 -8.08 -0.90 5.98
N ALA A 98 -8.97 -1.77 5.51
CA ALA A 98 -10.34 -1.41 5.11
C ALA A 98 -11.22 -0.91 6.27
N SER A 99 -11.08 -1.49 7.46
CA SER A 99 -11.92 -1.13 8.60
C SER A 99 -11.11 -0.74 9.83
N THR A 100 -11.69 0.12 10.67
CA THR A 100 -11.10 0.50 11.96
C THR A 100 -10.96 -0.69 12.91
N GLU A 101 -11.86 -1.67 12.83
CA GLU A 101 -11.81 -2.90 13.63
C GLU A 101 -10.57 -3.73 13.33
N ASN A 102 -10.12 -3.74 12.07
CA ASN A 102 -8.96 -4.49 11.63
C ASN A 102 -7.63 -3.73 11.82
N ARG A 103 -7.68 -2.41 12.08
CA ARG A 103 -6.45 -1.58 12.13
C ARG A 103 -5.52 -1.90 13.29
N ASN A 104 -6.03 -2.25 14.45
CA ASN A 104 -5.21 -2.49 15.65
C ASN A 104 -4.86 -3.96 15.89
N LEU A 105 -5.18 -4.86 14.96
CA LEU A 105 -4.89 -6.29 15.05
C LEU A 105 -3.47 -6.68 14.61
N GLY A 106 -2.67 -5.73 14.17
CA GLY A 106 -1.31 -6.00 13.67
C GLY A 106 -1.22 -6.39 12.20
N TYR A 107 -2.34 -6.44 11.48
CA TYR A 107 -2.37 -6.84 10.06
C TYR A 107 -1.52 -5.92 9.17
N GLY A 108 -1.62 -4.61 9.36
CA GLY A 108 -0.81 -3.64 8.62
C GLY A 108 0.69 -3.81 8.85
N LYS A 109 1.07 -4.10 10.09
CA LYS A 109 2.48 -4.35 10.44
C LYS A 109 3.01 -5.61 9.75
N GLU A 110 2.25 -6.69 9.78
CA GLU A 110 2.67 -7.95 9.14
C GLU A 110 2.69 -7.82 7.62
N ALA A 111 1.68 -7.17 7.02
CA ALA A 111 1.61 -6.92 5.58
C ALA A 111 2.79 -6.08 5.08
N LEU A 112 3.12 -5.01 5.78
CA LEU A 112 4.26 -4.16 5.45
C LEU A 112 5.57 -4.95 5.50
N LYS A 113 5.76 -5.77 6.55
CA LYS A 113 6.94 -6.64 6.65
C LYS A 113 7.06 -7.60 5.47
N LEU A 114 5.96 -8.28 5.10
CA LEU A 114 5.96 -9.23 3.99
C LEU A 114 6.30 -8.55 2.66
N LEU A 115 5.75 -7.38 2.39
CA LEU A 115 6.01 -6.67 1.15
C LEU A 115 7.43 -6.09 1.10
N ILE A 116 7.99 -5.61 2.21
CA ILE A 116 9.39 -5.20 2.30
C ILE A 116 10.31 -6.40 2.00
N ASP A 117 10.09 -7.53 2.66
CA ASP A 117 10.87 -8.75 2.45
C ASP A 117 10.79 -9.22 0.98
N TYR A 118 9.60 -9.20 0.39
CA TYR A 118 9.39 -9.52 -1.02
C TYR A 118 10.13 -8.57 -1.95
N SER A 119 10.01 -7.28 -1.70
CA SER A 119 10.67 -6.23 -2.51
C SER A 119 12.18 -6.37 -2.52
N PHE A 120 12.79 -6.67 -1.39
CA PHE A 120 14.24 -6.78 -1.29
C PHE A 120 14.78 -8.14 -1.73
N LYS A 121 14.06 -9.24 -1.42
CA LYS A 121 14.54 -10.60 -1.72
C LYS A 121 14.17 -11.11 -3.11
N GLN A 122 12.96 -10.80 -3.61
CA GLN A 122 12.47 -11.30 -4.88
C GLN A 122 12.65 -10.26 -6.00
N LEU A 123 12.23 -9.01 -5.77
CA LEU A 123 12.36 -7.95 -6.76
C LEU A 123 13.76 -7.29 -6.75
N GLN A 124 14.59 -7.62 -5.75
CA GLN A 124 15.97 -7.11 -5.59
C GLN A 124 16.05 -5.58 -5.64
N LEU A 125 15.02 -4.91 -5.08
CA LEU A 125 15.02 -3.45 -5.03
C LEU A 125 16.14 -2.94 -4.10
N HIS A 126 16.70 -1.80 -4.47
CA HIS A 126 17.68 -1.10 -3.67
C HIS A 126 17.01 -0.28 -2.56
N GLN A 127 15.84 0.30 -2.84
CA GLN A 127 15.12 1.09 -1.86
C GLN A 127 13.60 1.07 -2.06
N LEU A 128 12.91 1.33 -0.95
CA LEU A 128 11.50 1.66 -0.90
C LEU A 128 11.34 3.07 -0.35
N TYR A 129 10.29 3.78 -0.79
CA TYR A 129 9.92 5.06 -0.22
C TYR A 129 8.43 5.12 0.06
N ALA A 130 8.04 5.97 1.00
CA ALA A 130 6.65 6.23 1.33
C ALA A 130 6.40 7.74 1.45
N ASN A 131 5.26 8.18 0.91
CA ASN A 131 4.78 9.55 1.05
C ASN A 131 3.71 9.54 2.13
N ILE A 132 3.95 10.25 3.23
CA ILE A 132 3.06 10.22 4.40
C ILE A 132 2.72 11.65 4.80
N GLY A 133 1.43 11.96 4.88
CA GLY A 133 0.98 13.25 5.42
C GLY A 133 1.54 13.46 6.82
N THR A 134 2.07 14.66 7.10
CA THR A 134 2.77 14.93 8.37
C THR A 134 1.87 14.82 9.60
N LYS A 135 0.56 14.84 9.41
CA LYS A 135 -0.44 14.64 10.47
C LYS A 135 -0.85 13.18 10.66
N ASN A 136 -0.46 12.28 9.75
CA ASN A 136 -0.80 10.85 9.82
C ASN A 136 0.16 10.11 10.77
N ALA A 137 -0.05 10.30 12.08
CA ALA A 137 0.80 9.73 13.12
C ALA A 137 0.82 8.19 13.11
N GLU A 138 -0.28 7.53 12.74
CA GLU A 138 -0.36 6.07 12.67
C GLU A 138 0.56 5.50 11.59
N SER A 139 0.50 6.06 10.37
CA SER A 139 1.39 5.64 9.29
C SER A 139 2.84 5.94 9.60
N ILE A 140 3.15 7.14 10.13
CA ILE A 140 4.52 7.49 10.53
C ILE A 140 5.05 6.48 11.54
N LYS A 141 4.26 6.15 12.57
CA LYS A 141 4.63 5.15 13.58
C LYS A 141 4.82 3.77 12.98
N LEU A 142 3.97 3.37 12.03
CA LEU A 142 4.07 2.07 11.37
C LEU A 142 5.35 1.96 10.55
N PHE A 143 5.61 2.92 9.65
CA PHE A 143 6.75 2.89 8.76
C PHE A 143 8.09 3.05 9.52
N THR A 144 8.15 3.90 10.53
CA THR A 144 9.36 4.06 11.35
C THR A 144 9.75 2.81 12.13
N LYS A 145 8.81 1.92 12.46
CA LYS A 145 9.11 0.60 13.05
C LYS A 145 9.89 -0.33 12.12
N PHE A 146 9.87 -0.05 10.81
CA PHE A 146 10.62 -0.78 9.80
C PHE A 146 11.81 0.02 9.25
N ASP A 147 12.33 0.94 10.07
CA ASP A 147 13.52 1.74 9.76
C ASP A 147 13.38 2.70 8.57
N PHE A 148 12.15 2.99 8.13
CA PHE A 148 11.92 4.10 7.20
C PHE A 148 12.31 5.42 7.88
N LYS A 149 13.18 6.17 7.24
CA LYS A 149 13.69 7.46 7.76
C LYS A 149 13.13 8.61 6.97
N LYS A 150 12.66 9.63 7.68
CA LYS A 150 12.21 10.88 7.05
C LYS A 150 13.41 11.60 6.43
N VAL A 151 13.34 11.87 5.14
CA VAL A 151 14.41 12.50 4.36
C VAL A 151 14.04 13.88 3.83
N GLY A 152 12.78 14.23 3.87
CA GLY A 152 12.32 15.55 3.44
C GLY A 152 10.85 15.79 3.71
N VAL A 153 10.43 17.04 3.54
CA VAL A 153 9.03 17.47 3.66
C VAL A 153 8.67 18.34 2.46
N LYS A 154 7.62 17.96 1.78
CA LYS A 154 6.98 18.75 0.72
C LYS A 154 5.95 19.66 1.37
N LYS A 155 6.15 20.97 1.27
CA LYS A 155 5.30 21.98 1.90
C LYS A 155 4.01 22.18 1.14
N GLU A 156 2.89 22.33 1.86
CA GLU A 156 1.57 22.65 1.30
C GLU A 156 1.18 21.70 0.14
N TRP A 157 1.50 20.42 0.29
CA TRP A 157 1.45 19.43 -0.78
C TRP A 157 0.08 18.83 -1.01
N MET A 158 -0.72 18.69 0.06
CA MET A 158 -2.04 18.09 0.01
C MET A 158 -3.09 19.10 0.45
N PHE A 159 -4.20 19.21 -0.28
CA PHE A 159 -5.34 20.01 0.10
C PHE A 159 -6.42 19.13 0.73
N LEU A 160 -6.58 19.22 2.05
CA LEU A 160 -7.53 18.43 2.84
C LEU A 160 -8.26 19.33 3.84
N ASP A 161 -9.57 19.12 3.99
CA ASP A 161 -10.40 19.85 4.94
C ASP A 161 -10.26 21.38 4.83
N ASN A 162 -10.19 21.89 3.60
CA ASN A 162 -9.98 23.31 3.26
C ASN A 162 -8.63 23.90 3.72
N PHE A 163 -7.64 23.06 4.02
CA PHE A 163 -6.30 23.49 4.37
C PHE A 163 -5.23 22.75 3.57
N TYR A 164 -4.13 23.43 3.28
CA TYR A 164 -2.94 22.78 2.77
C TYR A 164 -2.19 22.07 3.90
N GLN A 165 -1.78 20.85 3.63
CA GLN A 165 -1.01 20.03 4.55
C GLN A 165 0.31 19.60 3.92
N ASP A 166 1.32 19.48 4.76
CA ASP A 166 2.64 18.98 4.35
C ASP A 166 2.63 17.45 4.21
N GLU A 167 3.43 16.97 3.28
CA GLU A 167 3.69 15.53 3.10
C GLU A 167 5.18 15.23 3.27
N ALA A 168 5.50 14.27 4.11
CA ALA A 168 6.87 13.85 4.34
C ALA A 168 7.24 12.66 3.45
N LEU A 169 8.47 12.68 2.94
CA LEU A 169 9.10 11.57 2.23
C LEU A 169 9.92 10.73 3.22
N PHE A 170 9.63 9.44 3.26
CA PHE A 170 10.37 8.45 4.03
C PHE A 170 11.06 7.45 3.10
N GLN A 171 12.27 7.05 3.42
CA GLN A 171 13.05 6.06 2.65
C GLN A 171 13.51 4.91 3.53
N LEU A 172 13.52 3.72 2.93
CA LEU A 172 14.15 2.52 3.46
C LEU A 172 15.14 1.99 2.43
N ILE A 173 16.42 2.08 2.73
CA ILE A 173 17.49 1.49 1.90
C ILE A 173 17.62 0.01 2.27
N ASN A 174 17.80 -0.83 1.27
CA ASN A 174 17.96 -2.28 1.46
C ASN A 174 19.22 -2.56 2.29
N PRO A 175 19.10 -3.13 3.49
CA PRO A 175 20.26 -3.37 4.35
C PRO A 175 21.12 -4.56 3.91
N PHE A 176 20.67 -5.31 2.90
CA PHE A 176 21.34 -6.52 2.40
C PHE A 176 22.14 -6.29 1.10
N GLN A 177 22.32 -5.04 0.69
CA GLN A 177 23.06 -4.68 -0.53
C GLN A 177 24.18 -3.70 -0.24
#